data_9e75da7329ba06f01e9116c309468dfb
#
_entry.id   9e75da7329ba06f01e9116c309468dfb
#
_cell.length_a   1.000
_cell.length_b   1.000
_cell.length_c   1.000
_cell.angle_alpha   90.00
_cell.angle_beta   90.00
_cell.angle_gamma   90.00
#
_symmetry.space_group_name_H-M   'P 1'
#
loop_
_entity.id
_entity.type
_entity.pdbx_description
1 polymer ?
#
loop_
_entity_poly.entity_id
_entity_poly.type
_entity_poly.pdbx_seq_one_letter_code
_entity_poly.pdbx_strand_id
1 'polypeptide(L)' 'MKTLVNGEEREFAAGATLAEVLEQLGIREERGIAVAVNDAVVPRADHRRFHPRDGDAIEIIHAVGGG' A
#
# COMPACT_ATOMS: atom_id res chain seq x y z
N MET A 1 -1.86 13.73 -1.22
CA MET A 1 -2.88 13.04 -0.40
C MET A 1 -2.27 12.53 0.89
N LYS A 2 -3.04 12.59 1.92
CA LYS A 2 -2.59 12.19 3.24
C LYS A 2 -3.24 10.86 3.60
N THR A 3 -2.42 9.87 3.89
CA THR A 3 -2.91 8.52 4.22
C THR A 3 -2.27 8.05 5.50
N LEU A 4 -2.81 6.95 6.03
CA LEU A 4 -2.17 6.26 7.14
C LEU A 4 -1.53 5.00 6.58
N VAL A 5 -0.24 4.82 6.83
CA VAL A 5 0.47 3.61 6.42
C VAL A 5 0.90 2.89 7.68
N ASN A 6 0.29 1.75 7.93
CA ASN A 6 0.52 0.99 9.17
C ASN A 6 0.37 1.88 10.39
N GLY A 7 -0.65 2.75 10.38
CA GLY A 7 -0.94 3.63 11.49
C GLY A 7 -0.16 4.94 11.53
N GLU A 8 0.77 5.13 10.61
CA GLU A 8 1.56 6.36 10.54
C GLU A 8 1.10 7.26 9.41
N GLU A 9 0.94 8.53 9.69
CA GLU A 9 0.53 9.49 8.69
C GLU A 9 1.63 9.69 7.66
N ARG A 10 1.29 9.56 6.40
CA ARG A 10 2.22 9.73 5.28
C ARG A 10 1.55 10.50 4.17
N GLU A 11 2.33 11.28 3.47
CA GLU A 11 1.81 12.08 2.38
C GLU A 11 2.41 11.62 1.05
N PHE A 12 1.54 11.53 0.04
CA PHE A 12 1.94 11.12 -1.31
C PHE A 12 1.32 12.07 -2.32
N ALA A 13 1.83 12.06 -3.53
CA ALA A 13 1.29 12.89 -4.60
C ALA A 13 -0.16 12.49 -4.90
N ALA A 14 -0.99 13.48 -5.15
CA ALA A 14 -2.38 13.23 -5.52
C ALA A 14 -2.42 12.40 -6.80
N GLY A 15 -3.26 11.38 -6.81
CA GLY A 15 -3.38 10.52 -7.97
C GLY A 15 -2.37 9.39 -8.04
N ALA A 16 -1.49 9.28 -7.06
CA ALA A 16 -0.53 8.17 -7.05
C ALA A 16 -1.26 6.85 -6.95
N THR A 17 -0.72 5.85 -7.65
CA THR A 17 -1.25 4.48 -7.54
C THR A 17 -0.70 3.82 -6.29
N LEU A 18 -1.33 2.73 -5.88
CA LEU A 18 -0.83 1.97 -4.75
C LEU A 18 0.59 1.45 -5.04
N ALA A 19 0.86 1.05 -6.28
CA ALA A 19 2.20 0.64 -6.66
C ALA A 19 3.22 1.75 -6.45
N GLU A 20 2.85 2.98 -6.80
CA GLU A 20 3.74 4.13 -6.61
C GLU A 20 3.95 4.43 -5.13
N VAL A 21 2.90 4.27 -4.33
CA VAL A 21 3.01 4.45 -2.88
C VAL A 21 4.02 3.45 -2.31
N LEU A 22 3.92 2.19 -2.70
CA LEU A 22 4.85 1.17 -2.23
C LEU A 22 6.28 1.47 -2.67
N GLU A 23 6.43 1.95 -3.90
CA GLU A 23 7.75 2.30 -4.42
C GLU A 23 8.38 3.42 -3.61
N GLN A 24 7.61 4.45 -3.28
CA GLN A 24 8.10 5.56 -2.48
C GLN A 24 8.47 5.13 -1.06
N LEU A 25 7.81 4.11 -0.56
CA LEU A 25 8.12 3.56 0.75
C LEU A 25 9.31 2.62 0.72
N GLY A 26 9.85 2.35 -0.46
CA GLY A 26 10.98 1.45 -0.60
C GLY A 26 10.58 -0.02 -0.48
N ILE A 27 9.31 -0.31 -0.69
CA ILE A 27 8.80 -1.66 -0.55
C ILE A 27 8.71 -2.32 -1.90
N ARG A 28 9.31 -3.47 -2.03
CA ARG A 28 9.26 -4.23 -3.27
C ARG A 28 8.08 -5.17 -3.25
N GLU A 29 7.33 -5.14 -4.35
CA GLU A 29 6.17 -6.01 -4.52
C GLU A 29 6.57 -7.38 -5.02
N GLU A 30 7.62 -7.96 -4.50
CA GLU A 30 8.06 -9.25 -5.01
C GLU A 30 7.15 -10.35 -4.49
N ARG A 31 7.36 -10.80 -3.32
CA ARG A 31 6.49 -11.82 -2.73
C ARG A 31 6.53 -11.65 -1.22
N GLY A 32 5.53 -12.21 -0.59
CA GLY A 32 5.45 -12.10 0.84
C GLY A 32 4.89 -10.77 1.32
N ILE A 33 4.26 -10.02 0.44
CA ILE A 33 3.64 -8.76 0.80
C ILE A 33 2.17 -8.80 0.45
N ALA A 34 1.33 -8.45 1.40
CA ALA A 34 -0.08 -8.24 1.16
C ALA A 34 -0.41 -6.81 1.55
N VAL A 35 -1.25 -6.16 0.77
CA VAL A 35 -1.64 -4.78 1.02
C VAL A 35 -3.14 -4.70 1.16
N ALA A 36 -3.60 -4.06 2.21
CA ALA A 36 -5.02 -3.80 2.41
C ALA A 36 -5.23 -2.29 2.50
N VAL A 37 -6.33 -1.82 1.95
CA VAL A 37 -6.73 -0.42 2.05
C VAL A 37 -8.11 -0.41 2.69
N ASN A 38 -8.21 0.26 3.83
CA ASN A 38 -9.45 0.30 4.62
C ASN A 38 -9.99 -1.11 4.88
N ASP A 39 -9.09 -2.00 5.29
CA ASP A 39 -9.40 -3.38 5.66
C ASP A 39 -9.78 -4.29 4.50
N ALA A 40 -9.64 -3.81 3.27
CA ALA A 40 -9.93 -4.63 2.10
C ALA A 40 -8.62 -4.93 1.37
N VAL A 41 -8.32 -6.20 1.18
CA VAL A 41 -7.11 -6.60 0.48
C VAL A 41 -7.18 -6.15 -0.98
N VAL A 42 -6.12 -5.51 -1.44
CA VAL A 42 -5.98 -5.12 -2.84
C VAL A 42 -5.02 -6.11 -3.49
N PRO A 43 -5.49 -6.94 -4.41
CA PRO A 43 -4.62 -7.92 -5.08
C PRO A 43 -3.46 -7.22 -5.77
N ARG A 44 -2.34 -7.89 -5.79
CA ARG A 44 -1.13 -7.35 -6.41
C ARG A 44 -1.37 -6.89 -7.85
N ALA A 45 -2.18 -7.64 -8.59
CA ALA A 45 -2.49 -7.31 -9.98
C ALA A 45 -3.19 -5.97 -10.13
N ASP A 46 -3.78 -5.47 -9.05
CA ASP A 46 -4.52 -4.20 -9.08
C ASP A 46 -3.74 -3.02 -8.52
N HIS A 47 -2.53 -3.24 -7.99
CA HIS A 47 -1.77 -2.17 -7.36
C HIS A 47 -1.49 -1.01 -8.31
N ARG A 48 -1.33 -1.28 -9.59
CA ARG A 48 -1.03 -0.25 -10.58
C ARG A 48 -2.26 0.53 -11.03
N ARG A 49 -3.43 0.07 -10.66
CA ARG A 49 -4.70 0.74 -11.01
C ARG A 49 -5.45 1.25 -9.82
N PHE A 50 -5.04 0.88 -8.64
CA PHE A 50 -5.69 1.34 -7.43
C PHE A 50 -5.10 2.68 -7.03
N HIS A 51 -5.95 3.69 -6.89
CA HIS A 51 -5.54 5.04 -6.48
C HIS A 51 -6.06 5.31 -5.08
N PRO A 52 -5.20 5.24 -4.07
CA PRO A 52 -5.62 5.60 -2.72
C PRO A 52 -6.08 7.06 -2.66
N ARG A 53 -6.91 7.35 -1.71
CA ARG A 53 -7.48 8.68 -1.51
C ARG A 53 -7.10 9.22 -0.15
N ASP A 54 -7.29 10.52 0.02
CA ASP A 54 -7.11 11.18 1.30
C ASP A 54 -7.86 10.44 2.39
N GLY A 55 -7.19 10.18 3.49
CA GLY A 55 -7.80 9.53 4.63
C GLY A 55 -7.78 8.01 4.59
N ASP A 56 -7.34 7.41 3.49
CA ASP A 56 -7.28 5.96 3.41
C ASP A 56 -6.25 5.38 4.38
N ALA A 57 -6.60 4.23 4.94
CA ALA A 57 -5.69 3.49 5.82
C ALA A 57 -5.09 2.33 5.03
N ILE A 58 -3.81 2.42 4.79
CA ILE A 58 -3.07 1.41 4.04
C ILE A 58 -2.32 0.52 5.02
N GLU A 59 -2.55 -0.78 4.93
CA GLU A 59 -1.84 -1.74 5.75
C GLU A 59 -0.96 -2.61 4.87
N ILE A 60 0.31 -2.67 5.23
CA ILE A 60 1.27 -3.48 4.49
C ILE A 60 1.70 -4.60 5.42
N ILE A 61 1.42 -5.82 4.99
CA ILE A 61 1.69 -7.01 5.77
C ILE A 61 2.80 -7.78 5.08
N HIS A 62 3.89 -7.97 5.80
CA HIS A 62 4.98 -8.78 5.30
C HIS A 62 4.75 -10.20 5.74
N ALA A 63 4.61 -11.11 4.81
CA ALA A 63 4.51 -12.50 5.14
C ALA A 63 5.84 -12.92 5.72
N VAL A 64 5.83 -13.26 6.99
CA VAL A 64 7.02 -13.83 7.59
C VAL A 64 7.06 -15.25 7.07
N GLY A 65 7.71 -15.41 5.97
CA GLY A 65 7.79 -16.69 5.36
C GLY A 65 8.59 -17.62 6.24
N GLY A 66 7.90 -18.42 6.97
CA GLY A 66 8.56 -19.45 7.70
C GLY A 66 9.03 -20.54 6.77
N GLY A 67 9.34 -20.24 5.68
CA GLY A 67 9.78 -21.33 4.82
C GLY A 67 9.77 -20.90 3.42
#